data_bd06a05d47fe1305cbc212dbbf56b8bd
#
_entry.id   bd06a05d47fe1305cbc212dbbf56b8bd
#
_cell.length_a   1.000
_cell.length_b   1.000
_cell.length_c   1.000
_cell.angle_alpha   90.00
_cell.angle_beta   90.00
_cell.angle_gamma   90.00
#
_symmetry.space_group_name_H-M   'P 1'
#
loop_
_entity.id
_entity.type
_entity.pdbx_description
1 polymer ?
#
loop_
_entity_poly.entity_id
_entity_poly.type
_entity_poly.pdbx_seq_one_letter_code
_entity_poly.pdbx_strand_id
1 'polypeptide(L)'
;SMSQTSLPANLRIGFLGAGQLARMSSLEAFRFGIQVAVFSDRTENEPVQFMTPFSTSGSFDSVDGMIEFAKDCDVITLENEFISSEILAEVQERSGTPIFPSPKSFSLIENKLIEKQTFENAGIPVTPYKLVESESDLENFGDTYGWPYLLKSSKGGYDGYGNETVQDLESAKKAFDKLGGNKGRDILAEAFVPFTKELAVQVARNETGTVVYPCCETVQENHICVAVLSPAPIEEKFQKRAQELAVKAVEAIDGKGIYAFEFFLTKDGDILLNESAPRPHNSGHYTIEGCITSQFENHVRAVLGLPLGSTKMSSPAVAMINLLGTHNRPAETDHIQKALSTENGHLHVYG
;
A
#
# COMPACT_ATOMS: atom_id res chain seq x y z
N SER A 1 15.40 -23.95 -30.36
CA SER A 1 14.62 -22.76 -30.73
C SER A 1 13.97 -22.20 -29.48
N MET A 2 14.43 -21.03 -29.05
CA MET A 2 13.70 -20.32 -27.99
C MET A 2 12.35 -19.98 -28.56
N SER A 3 11.30 -20.61 -28.03
CA SER A 3 9.94 -20.14 -28.31
C SER A 3 9.83 -18.74 -27.72
N GLN A 4 9.73 -17.74 -28.57
CA GLN A 4 9.31 -16.41 -28.12
C GLN A 4 7.90 -16.57 -27.54
N THR A 5 7.79 -16.57 -26.21
CA THR A 5 6.50 -16.39 -25.55
C THR A 5 6.09 -14.93 -25.77
N SER A 6 5.39 -14.69 -26.87
CA SER A 6 4.66 -13.43 -27.03
C SER A 6 3.49 -13.42 -26.06
N LEU A 7 3.22 -12.27 -25.44
CA LEU A 7 2.01 -12.08 -24.67
C LEU A 7 0.80 -12.40 -25.56
N PRO A 8 -0.24 -13.10 -25.03
CA PRO A 8 -1.44 -13.35 -25.80
C PRO A 8 -2.03 -12.06 -26.34
N ALA A 9 -2.52 -12.08 -27.58
CA ALA A 9 -3.24 -10.95 -28.14
C ALA A 9 -4.49 -10.68 -27.27
N ASN A 10 -4.78 -9.38 -27.04
CA ASN A 10 -5.92 -8.93 -26.26
C ASN A 10 -5.91 -9.32 -24.77
N LEU A 11 -4.73 -9.58 -24.22
CA LEU A 11 -4.59 -9.77 -22.77
C LEU A 11 -5.12 -8.54 -22.03
N ARG A 12 -5.99 -8.76 -21.03
CA ARG A 12 -6.65 -7.68 -20.31
C ARG A 12 -6.44 -7.81 -18.81
N ILE A 13 -5.90 -6.75 -18.21
CA ILE A 13 -5.80 -6.59 -16.76
C ILE A 13 -6.98 -5.74 -16.27
N GLY A 14 -7.69 -6.20 -15.24
CA GLY A 14 -8.77 -5.47 -14.61
C GLY A 14 -8.33 -4.87 -13.27
N PHE A 15 -8.73 -3.63 -13.03
CA PHE A 15 -8.51 -2.96 -11.75
C PHE A 15 -9.84 -2.81 -11.00
N LEU A 16 -9.86 -3.21 -9.75
CA LEU A 16 -10.94 -2.90 -8.84
C LEU A 16 -10.63 -1.57 -8.18
N GLY A 17 -11.21 -0.51 -8.71
CA GLY A 17 -10.91 0.88 -8.45
C GLY A 17 -10.31 1.56 -9.69
N ALA A 18 -10.57 2.85 -9.84
CA ALA A 18 -10.19 3.60 -11.04
C ALA A 18 -9.45 4.91 -10.73
N GLY A 19 -8.83 5.00 -9.55
CA GLY A 19 -8.11 6.18 -9.08
C GLY A 19 -6.71 6.33 -9.69
N GLN A 20 -5.89 7.17 -9.06
CA GLN A 20 -4.56 7.52 -9.55
C GLN A 20 -3.60 6.34 -9.65
N LEU A 21 -3.64 5.41 -8.69
CA LEU A 21 -2.76 4.25 -8.72
C LEU A 21 -3.10 3.33 -9.89
N ALA A 22 -4.39 3.13 -10.16
CA ALA A 22 -4.83 2.38 -11.33
C ALA A 22 -4.42 3.07 -12.63
N ARG A 23 -4.52 4.41 -12.69
CA ARG A 23 -4.06 5.19 -13.84
C ARG A 23 -2.56 4.96 -14.11
N MET A 24 -1.73 5.08 -13.08
CA MET A 24 -0.28 4.96 -13.23
C MET A 24 0.14 3.55 -13.62
N SER A 25 -0.49 2.52 -13.06
CA SER A 25 -0.25 1.13 -13.48
C SER A 25 -0.77 0.87 -14.89
N SER A 26 -1.89 1.48 -15.27
CA SER A 26 -2.46 1.35 -16.62
C SER A 26 -1.53 1.89 -17.70
N LEU A 27 -0.84 3.00 -17.44
CA LEU A 27 0.17 3.55 -18.37
C LEU A 27 1.25 2.51 -18.67
N GLU A 28 1.71 1.78 -17.66
CA GLU A 28 2.69 0.72 -17.83
C GLU A 28 2.11 -0.49 -18.59
N ALA A 29 0.86 -0.86 -18.31
CA ALA A 29 0.17 -1.95 -19.02
C ALA A 29 0.05 -1.62 -20.52
N PHE A 30 -0.28 -0.39 -20.88
CA PHE A 30 -0.37 0.05 -22.27
C PHE A 30 0.96 -0.05 -23.00
N ARG A 31 2.09 0.18 -22.32
CA ARG A 31 3.41 0.02 -22.92
C ARG A 31 3.69 -1.42 -23.35
N PHE A 32 3.07 -2.41 -22.69
CA PHE A 32 3.14 -3.82 -23.05
C PHE A 32 2.09 -4.23 -24.07
N GLY A 33 1.28 -3.30 -24.56
CA GLY A 33 0.17 -3.63 -25.46
C GLY A 33 -0.99 -4.35 -24.78
N ILE A 34 -1.10 -4.24 -23.47
CA ILE A 34 -2.12 -4.91 -22.66
C ILE A 34 -3.34 -4.01 -22.54
N GLN A 35 -4.53 -4.60 -22.67
CA GLN A 35 -5.79 -3.90 -22.44
C GLN A 35 -6.02 -3.72 -20.95
N VAL A 36 -6.65 -2.61 -20.60
CA VAL A 36 -7.00 -2.28 -19.22
C VAL A 36 -8.51 -2.17 -19.09
N ALA A 37 -9.07 -2.80 -18.07
CA ALA A 37 -10.46 -2.64 -17.67
C ALA A 37 -10.51 -2.11 -16.23
N VAL A 38 -11.52 -1.32 -15.90
CA VAL A 38 -11.68 -0.76 -14.56
C VAL A 38 -13.10 -0.95 -14.05
N PHE A 39 -13.21 -1.25 -12.77
CA PHE A 39 -14.48 -1.28 -12.04
C PHE A 39 -14.44 -0.20 -10.97
N SER A 40 -15.39 0.72 -11.02
CA SER A 40 -15.46 1.86 -10.11
C SER A 40 -16.81 1.92 -9.40
N ASP A 41 -16.82 2.29 -8.13
CA ASP A 41 -18.03 2.55 -7.36
C ASP A 41 -18.55 3.98 -7.57
N ARG A 42 -17.82 4.81 -8.34
CA ARG A 42 -18.18 6.18 -8.67
C ARG A 42 -18.65 6.30 -10.11
N THR A 43 -19.68 7.11 -10.33
CA THR A 43 -20.20 7.40 -11.66
C THR A 43 -19.50 8.57 -12.33
N GLU A 44 -18.64 9.31 -11.60
CA GLU A 44 -18.02 10.53 -12.08
C GLU A 44 -16.48 10.45 -12.11
N ASN A 45 -15.92 10.82 -13.25
CA ASN A 45 -14.56 11.35 -13.47
C ASN A 45 -13.40 10.71 -12.66
N GLU A 46 -13.38 9.39 -12.52
CA GLU A 46 -12.21 8.70 -12.02
C GLU A 46 -11.07 8.76 -13.05
N PRO A 47 -9.80 8.92 -12.62
CA PRO A 47 -8.67 9.14 -13.54
C PRO A 47 -8.52 8.14 -14.67
N VAL A 48 -8.89 6.87 -14.48
CA VAL A 48 -8.71 5.82 -15.50
C VAL A 48 -9.91 5.70 -16.43
N GLN A 49 -11.09 6.19 -16.06
CA GLN A 49 -12.30 6.02 -16.86
C GLN A 49 -12.18 6.59 -18.28
N PHE A 50 -11.38 7.63 -18.45
CA PHE A 50 -11.16 8.25 -19.76
C PHE A 50 -10.03 7.58 -20.57
N MET A 51 -9.28 6.67 -19.96
CA MET A 51 -8.12 6.02 -20.59
C MET A 51 -8.47 4.70 -21.26
N THR A 52 -9.65 4.14 -20.97
CA THR A 52 -10.09 2.86 -21.50
C THR A 52 -11.58 2.85 -21.77
N PRO A 53 -12.02 2.17 -22.86
CA PRO A 53 -13.44 1.94 -23.11
C PRO A 53 -14.05 0.87 -22.22
N PHE A 54 -13.22 0.08 -21.49
CA PHE A 54 -13.65 -1.03 -20.67
C PHE A 54 -13.86 -0.59 -19.22
N SER A 55 -14.76 0.37 -19.02
CA SER A 55 -15.08 0.93 -17.71
C SER A 55 -16.48 0.47 -17.28
N THR A 56 -16.56 -0.10 -16.09
CA THR A 56 -17.82 -0.57 -15.49
C THR A 56 -18.01 0.13 -14.14
N SER A 57 -19.23 0.60 -13.89
CA SER A 57 -19.61 1.18 -12.60
C SER A 57 -20.50 0.21 -11.83
N GLY A 58 -20.29 0.16 -10.51
CA GLY A 58 -21.10 -0.68 -9.63
C GLY A 58 -20.61 -0.55 -8.19
N SER A 59 -21.34 -1.15 -7.27
CA SER A 59 -20.94 -1.18 -5.87
C SER A 59 -19.86 -2.23 -5.60
N PHE A 60 -18.89 -1.91 -4.76
CA PHE A 60 -17.93 -2.89 -4.25
C PHE A 60 -18.57 -3.91 -3.28
N ASP A 61 -19.83 -3.69 -2.89
CA ASP A 61 -20.62 -4.66 -2.15
C ASP A 61 -21.41 -5.59 -3.10
N SER A 62 -21.43 -5.29 -4.40
CA SER A 62 -22.13 -6.08 -5.41
C SER A 62 -21.20 -7.16 -5.98
N VAL A 63 -21.26 -8.34 -5.42
CA VAL A 63 -20.46 -9.48 -5.87
C VAL A 63 -20.78 -9.82 -7.33
N ASP A 64 -22.04 -9.86 -7.71
CA ASP A 64 -22.46 -10.21 -9.07
C ASP A 64 -21.89 -9.27 -10.14
N GLY A 65 -21.89 -7.96 -9.86
CA GLY A 65 -21.31 -6.96 -10.77
C GLY A 65 -19.81 -7.16 -10.98
N MET A 66 -19.09 -7.44 -9.91
CA MET A 66 -17.65 -7.72 -9.99
C MET A 66 -17.35 -9.04 -10.67
N ILE A 67 -18.19 -10.07 -10.51
CA ILE A 67 -18.02 -11.35 -11.21
C ILE A 67 -18.16 -11.14 -12.71
N GLU A 68 -19.18 -10.43 -13.16
CA GLU A 68 -19.37 -10.16 -14.59
C GLU A 68 -18.18 -9.36 -15.16
N PHE A 69 -17.72 -8.36 -14.41
CA PHE A 69 -16.52 -7.60 -14.77
C PHE A 69 -15.28 -8.52 -14.88
N ALA A 70 -15.08 -9.38 -13.89
CA ALA A 70 -13.90 -10.25 -13.82
C ALA A 70 -13.88 -11.30 -14.94
N LYS A 71 -15.03 -11.77 -15.41
CA LYS A 71 -15.12 -12.75 -16.53
C LYS A 71 -14.51 -12.21 -17.82
N ASP A 72 -14.50 -10.90 -18.00
CA ASP A 72 -13.96 -10.27 -19.19
C ASP A 72 -12.46 -9.89 -19.05
N CYS A 73 -11.84 -10.25 -17.93
CA CYS A 73 -10.44 -9.98 -17.65
C CYS A 73 -9.64 -11.27 -17.53
N ASP A 74 -8.35 -11.21 -17.88
CA ASP A 74 -7.43 -12.33 -17.71
C ASP A 74 -6.84 -12.38 -16.31
N VAL A 75 -6.71 -11.23 -15.67
CA VAL A 75 -6.24 -11.09 -14.29
C VAL A 75 -6.84 -9.82 -13.70
N ILE A 76 -7.08 -9.86 -12.38
CA ILE A 76 -7.61 -8.73 -11.62
C ILE A 76 -6.56 -8.30 -10.59
N THR A 77 -6.43 -7.00 -10.38
CA THR A 77 -5.65 -6.43 -9.29
C THR A 77 -6.42 -5.30 -8.58
N LEU A 78 -5.96 -4.93 -7.40
CA LEU A 78 -6.61 -3.92 -6.57
C LEU A 78 -5.97 -2.55 -6.78
N GLU A 79 -6.81 -1.54 -6.83
CA GLU A 79 -6.41 -0.13 -6.74
C GLU A 79 -6.30 0.31 -5.27
N ASN A 80 -7.13 -0.26 -4.40
CA ASN A 80 -7.26 0.08 -2.98
C ASN A 80 -7.66 -1.15 -2.17
N GLU A 81 -7.82 -1.00 -0.85
CA GLU A 81 -8.16 -2.08 0.08
C GLU A 81 -9.63 -2.03 0.56
N PHE A 82 -10.54 -1.46 -0.22
CA PHE A 82 -11.95 -1.28 0.19
C PHE A 82 -12.79 -2.55 0.12
N ILE A 83 -12.37 -3.54 -0.65
CA ILE A 83 -13.12 -4.77 -0.85
C ILE A 83 -12.58 -5.85 0.09
N SER A 84 -13.47 -6.52 0.83
CA SER A 84 -13.04 -7.57 1.76
C SER A 84 -12.47 -8.79 1.03
N SER A 85 -11.57 -9.49 1.70
CA SER A 85 -10.99 -10.73 1.17
C SER A 85 -12.04 -11.82 0.91
N GLU A 86 -13.10 -11.86 1.71
CA GLU A 86 -14.22 -12.79 1.50
C GLU A 86 -14.92 -12.53 0.17
N ILE A 87 -15.20 -11.28 -0.13
CA ILE A 87 -15.81 -10.88 -1.41
C ILE A 87 -14.85 -11.19 -2.56
N LEU A 88 -13.56 -10.86 -2.42
CA LEU A 88 -12.56 -11.17 -3.45
C LEU A 88 -12.44 -12.67 -3.71
N ALA A 89 -12.50 -13.50 -2.67
CA ALA A 89 -12.47 -14.95 -2.82
C ALA A 89 -13.67 -15.45 -3.60
N GLU A 90 -14.86 -14.94 -3.34
CA GLU A 90 -16.09 -15.30 -4.07
C GLU A 90 -16.01 -14.86 -5.53
N VAL A 91 -15.54 -13.64 -5.79
CA VAL A 91 -15.36 -13.14 -7.16
C VAL A 91 -14.38 -14.00 -7.92
N GLN A 92 -13.24 -14.35 -7.32
CA GLN A 92 -12.24 -15.20 -7.95
C GLN A 92 -12.79 -16.60 -8.27
N GLU A 93 -13.44 -17.24 -7.30
CA GLU A 93 -13.99 -18.58 -7.47
C GLU A 93 -15.08 -18.63 -8.55
N ARG A 94 -16.04 -17.71 -8.49
CA ARG A 94 -17.20 -17.71 -9.40
C ARG A 94 -16.88 -17.20 -10.81
N SER A 95 -15.90 -16.29 -10.94
CA SER A 95 -15.46 -15.80 -12.26
C SER A 95 -14.42 -16.70 -12.93
N GLY A 96 -13.63 -17.42 -12.13
CA GLY A 96 -12.47 -18.16 -12.61
C GLY A 96 -11.27 -17.28 -12.95
N THR A 97 -11.35 -15.97 -12.67
CA THR A 97 -10.29 -15.02 -12.98
C THR A 97 -9.40 -14.82 -11.76
N PRO A 98 -8.06 -15.01 -11.86
CA PRO A 98 -7.17 -14.83 -10.72
C PRO A 98 -7.12 -13.36 -10.29
N ILE A 99 -7.07 -13.16 -8.98
CA ILE A 99 -6.99 -11.82 -8.35
C ILE A 99 -5.68 -11.74 -7.57
N PHE A 100 -4.93 -10.63 -7.75
CA PHE A 100 -3.71 -10.36 -7.00
C PHE A 100 -3.72 -8.93 -6.45
N PRO A 101 -3.48 -8.73 -5.11
CA PRO A 101 -3.10 -9.79 -4.16
C PRO A 101 -4.15 -10.89 -4.09
N SER A 102 -3.70 -12.12 -3.86
CA SER A 102 -4.67 -13.22 -3.71
C SER A 102 -5.59 -12.94 -2.52
N PRO A 103 -6.85 -13.38 -2.56
CA PRO A 103 -7.75 -13.22 -1.41
C PRO A 103 -7.16 -13.77 -0.12
N LYS A 104 -6.44 -14.88 -0.17
CA LYS A 104 -5.77 -15.46 0.99
C LYS A 104 -4.67 -14.54 1.53
N SER A 105 -3.80 -14.03 0.67
CA SER A 105 -2.75 -13.09 1.06
C SER A 105 -3.35 -11.82 1.68
N PHE A 106 -4.37 -11.26 1.04
CA PHE A 106 -5.03 -10.06 1.52
C PHE A 106 -5.72 -10.28 2.88
N SER A 107 -6.27 -11.47 3.13
CA SER A 107 -6.89 -11.81 4.41
C SER A 107 -5.93 -11.75 5.59
N LEU A 108 -4.62 -11.87 5.33
CA LEU A 108 -3.58 -11.82 6.36
C LEU A 108 -3.18 -10.39 6.74
N ILE A 109 -3.57 -9.38 5.95
CA ILE A 109 -3.17 -7.98 6.17
C ILE A 109 -4.33 -6.98 6.20
N GLU A 110 -5.52 -7.36 5.82
CA GLU A 110 -6.67 -6.44 5.84
C GLU A 110 -7.13 -6.07 7.25
N ASN A 111 -6.96 -6.98 8.20
CA ASN A 111 -7.24 -6.75 9.61
C ASN A 111 -5.93 -6.44 10.33
N LYS A 112 -5.87 -5.33 11.06
CA LYS A 112 -4.64 -4.84 11.69
C LYS A 112 -4.10 -5.75 12.78
N LEU A 113 -4.98 -6.44 13.52
CA LEU A 113 -4.56 -7.41 14.52
C LEU A 113 -3.94 -8.64 13.84
N ILE A 114 -4.61 -9.18 12.83
CA ILE A 114 -4.12 -10.34 12.08
C ILE A 114 -2.81 -10.02 11.38
N GLU A 115 -2.70 -8.83 10.79
CA GLU A 115 -1.47 -8.34 10.15
C GLU A 115 -0.28 -8.40 11.11
N LYS A 116 -0.44 -7.82 12.30
CA LYS A 116 0.63 -7.82 13.30
C LYS A 116 0.98 -9.22 13.79
N GLN A 117 -0.03 -10.04 14.06
CA GLN A 117 0.19 -11.43 14.47
C GLN A 117 0.90 -12.23 13.39
N THR A 118 0.51 -12.07 12.12
CA THR A 118 1.11 -12.76 10.98
C THR A 118 2.61 -12.43 10.87
N PHE A 119 2.96 -11.16 10.92
CA PHE A 119 4.36 -10.75 10.80
C PHE A 119 5.16 -11.08 12.04
N GLU A 120 4.60 -10.93 13.24
CA GLU A 120 5.25 -11.33 14.48
C GLU A 120 5.55 -12.82 14.50
N ASN A 121 4.59 -13.66 14.10
CA ASN A 121 4.76 -15.12 13.99
C ASN A 121 5.82 -15.50 12.96
N ALA A 122 6.04 -14.67 11.95
CA ALA A 122 7.11 -14.86 10.99
C ALA A 122 8.49 -14.39 11.49
N GLY A 123 8.57 -13.90 12.73
CA GLY A 123 9.82 -13.42 13.32
C GLY A 123 10.20 -12.00 12.92
N ILE A 124 9.25 -11.20 12.46
CA ILE A 124 9.47 -9.80 12.10
C ILE A 124 9.12 -8.93 13.31
N PRO A 125 10.04 -8.07 13.79
CA PRO A 125 9.70 -7.13 14.86
C PRO A 125 8.59 -6.18 14.42
N VAL A 126 7.55 -6.07 15.24
CA VAL A 126 6.42 -5.18 14.99
C VAL A 126 6.29 -4.15 16.10
N THR A 127 5.60 -3.05 15.84
CA THR A 127 5.31 -2.08 16.89
C THR A 127 4.47 -2.74 18.00
N PRO A 128 4.72 -2.42 19.30
CA PRO A 128 3.96 -3.02 20.38
C PRO A 128 2.46 -2.78 20.25
N TYR A 129 1.67 -3.81 20.45
CA TYR A 129 0.22 -3.77 20.29
C TYR A 129 -0.48 -4.67 21.29
N LYS A 130 -1.77 -4.42 21.48
CA LYS A 130 -2.63 -5.25 22.33
C LYS A 130 -4.07 -5.17 21.82
N LEU A 131 -4.73 -6.31 21.69
CA LEU A 131 -6.19 -6.34 21.56
C LEU A 131 -6.81 -5.94 22.89
N VAL A 132 -7.63 -4.90 22.89
CA VAL A 132 -8.25 -4.38 24.12
C VAL A 132 -9.50 -5.19 24.43
N GLU A 133 -9.47 -5.96 25.49
CA GLU A 133 -10.58 -6.81 25.94
C GLU A 133 -11.25 -6.29 27.23
N SER A 134 -10.58 -5.35 27.92
CA SER A 134 -11.06 -4.81 29.18
C SER A 134 -10.53 -3.40 29.42
N GLU A 135 -11.16 -2.68 30.38
CA GLU A 135 -10.66 -1.38 30.83
C GLU A 135 -9.24 -1.48 31.40
N SER A 136 -8.94 -2.58 32.12
CA SER A 136 -7.58 -2.79 32.62
C SER A 136 -6.55 -2.91 31.54
N ASP A 137 -6.89 -3.39 30.35
CA ASP A 137 -5.98 -3.41 29.20
C ASP A 137 -5.62 -2.00 28.75
N LEU A 138 -6.58 -1.07 28.78
CA LEU A 138 -6.33 0.33 28.43
C LEU A 138 -5.32 0.98 29.38
N GLU A 139 -5.48 0.76 30.67
CA GLU A 139 -4.58 1.29 31.71
C GLU A 139 -3.21 0.62 31.65
N ASN A 140 -3.17 -0.71 31.62
CA ASN A 140 -1.93 -1.48 31.60
C ASN A 140 -1.09 -1.18 30.36
N PHE A 141 -1.71 -0.97 29.21
CA PHE A 141 -0.99 -0.64 27.99
C PHE A 141 -0.27 0.72 28.11
N GLY A 142 -0.97 1.73 28.64
CA GLY A 142 -0.38 3.03 28.91
C GLY A 142 0.75 2.98 29.94
N ASP A 143 0.57 2.21 31.02
CA ASP A 143 1.57 2.05 32.07
C ASP A 143 2.81 1.28 31.55
N THR A 144 2.62 0.34 30.64
CA THR A 144 3.72 -0.47 30.09
C THR A 144 4.51 0.25 28.98
N TYR A 145 3.79 0.87 28.04
CA TYR A 145 4.40 1.45 26.82
C TYR A 145 4.41 2.97 26.81
N GLY A 146 3.75 3.59 27.77
CA GLY A 146 3.70 5.04 27.91
C GLY A 146 2.44 5.67 27.31
N TRP A 147 2.15 6.86 27.82
CA TRP A 147 1.10 7.75 27.32
C TRP A 147 1.76 8.91 26.57
N PRO A 148 1.25 9.40 25.45
CA PRO A 148 0.05 8.91 24.75
C PRO A 148 0.31 7.60 24.00
N TYR A 149 -0.77 6.90 23.65
CA TYR A 149 -0.73 5.81 22.69
C TYR A 149 -1.93 5.88 21.73
N LEU A 150 -1.99 4.99 20.78
CA LEU A 150 -2.99 5.00 19.71
C LEU A 150 -4.01 3.89 19.93
N LEU A 151 -5.30 4.21 19.78
CA LEU A 151 -6.36 3.22 19.63
C LEU A 151 -6.89 3.28 18.19
N LYS A 152 -7.14 2.12 17.62
CA LYS A 152 -7.75 2.00 16.29
C LYS A 152 -8.61 0.74 16.18
N SER A 153 -9.60 0.81 15.28
CA SER A 153 -10.36 -0.39 14.91
C SER A 153 -9.42 -1.36 14.19
N SER A 154 -9.55 -2.66 14.49
CA SER A 154 -8.75 -3.70 13.82
C SER A 154 -9.10 -3.82 12.33
N LYS A 155 -10.32 -3.53 11.95
CA LYS A 155 -10.71 -3.39 10.55
C LYS A 155 -10.23 -2.04 10.03
N GLY A 156 -9.66 -2.00 8.82
CA GLY A 156 -9.03 -0.83 8.25
C GLY A 156 -9.87 0.44 8.33
N GLY A 157 -9.23 1.61 8.26
CA GLY A 157 -9.81 2.92 8.49
C GLY A 157 -10.93 3.37 7.53
N TYR A 158 -11.46 2.49 6.72
CA TYR A 158 -12.54 2.75 5.76
C TYR A 158 -13.93 2.48 6.31
N ASP A 159 -14.03 2.05 7.57
CA ASP A 159 -15.30 1.84 8.24
C ASP A 159 -15.88 3.12 8.87
N GLY A 160 -15.20 4.25 8.70
CA GLY A 160 -15.61 5.56 9.21
C GLY A 160 -15.19 5.84 10.66
N TYR A 161 -14.47 4.93 11.31
CA TYR A 161 -14.10 5.10 12.72
C TYR A 161 -12.72 5.76 12.94
N GLY A 162 -11.76 5.60 12.06
CA GLY A 162 -10.45 6.25 12.17
C GLY A 162 -9.59 5.77 13.34
N ASN A 163 -8.64 6.60 13.74
CA ASN A 163 -7.70 6.36 14.83
C ASN A 163 -7.87 7.44 15.89
N GLU A 164 -7.63 7.10 17.17
CA GLU A 164 -7.70 8.02 18.28
C GLU A 164 -6.40 7.98 19.10
N THR A 165 -5.81 9.14 19.33
CA THR A 165 -4.70 9.29 20.27
C THR A 165 -5.24 9.47 21.68
N VAL A 166 -4.76 8.69 22.65
CA VAL A 166 -5.24 8.74 24.02
C VAL A 166 -4.13 9.14 24.99
N GLN A 167 -4.44 10.08 25.89
CA GLN A 167 -3.47 10.70 26.78
C GLN A 167 -3.50 10.12 28.20
N ASP A 168 -4.64 9.55 28.60
CA ASP A 168 -4.89 9.01 29.93
C ASP A 168 -6.04 8.00 29.85
N LEU A 169 -6.36 7.38 30.99
CA LEU A 169 -7.41 6.37 31.03
C LEU A 169 -8.79 6.93 30.64
N GLU A 170 -9.11 8.15 31.04
CA GLU A 170 -10.40 8.77 30.69
C GLU A 170 -10.54 8.97 29.17
N SER A 171 -9.52 9.52 28.52
CA SER A 171 -9.54 9.67 27.06
C SER A 171 -9.54 8.33 26.35
N ALA A 172 -8.85 7.33 26.91
CA ALA A 172 -8.82 5.97 26.34
C ALA A 172 -10.20 5.31 26.38
N LYS A 173 -10.93 5.45 27.47
CA LYS A 173 -12.31 4.93 27.57
C LYS A 173 -13.25 5.58 26.57
N LYS A 174 -13.16 6.91 26.41
CA LYS A 174 -13.96 7.66 25.44
C LYS A 174 -13.64 7.23 24.01
N ALA A 175 -12.36 7.08 23.69
CA ALA A 175 -11.91 6.65 22.38
C ALA A 175 -12.35 5.20 22.08
N PHE A 176 -12.27 4.31 23.05
CA PHE A 176 -12.72 2.93 22.92
C PHE A 176 -14.21 2.86 22.54
N ASP A 177 -15.04 3.66 23.22
CA ASP A 177 -16.46 3.74 22.90
C ASP A 177 -16.69 4.35 21.50
N LYS A 178 -16.02 5.46 21.23
CA LYS A 178 -16.15 6.16 19.93
C LYS A 178 -15.76 5.26 18.76
N LEU A 179 -14.74 4.41 18.93
CA LEU A 179 -14.30 3.47 17.90
C LEU A 179 -15.19 2.22 17.77
N GLY A 180 -16.19 2.11 18.61
CA GLY A 180 -17.16 1.01 18.56
C GLY A 180 -16.80 -0.18 19.44
N GLY A 181 -15.86 -0.05 20.38
CA GLY A 181 -15.45 -1.13 21.27
C GLY A 181 -16.61 -1.66 22.11
N ASN A 182 -17.49 -0.78 22.59
CA ASN A 182 -18.69 -1.15 23.35
C ASN A 182 -19.80 -1.76 22.48
N LYS A 183 -19.66 -1.70 21.15
CA LYS A 183 -20.56 -2.32 20.19
C LYS A 183 -20.02 -3.64 19.63
N GLY A 184 -18.99 -4.19 20.26
CA GLY A 184 -18.39 -5.47 19.88
C GLY A 184 -17.35 -5.39 18.78
N ARG A 185 -16.88 -4.20 18.39
CA ARG A 185 -15.78 -4.06 17.46
C ARG A 185 -14.46 -4.34 18.16
N ASP A 186 -13.56 -5.03 17.47
CA ASP A 186 -12.20 -5.25 17.97
C ASP A 186 -11.39 -3.96 17.89
N ILE A 187 -10.88 -3.53 19.03
CA ILE A 187 -10.06 -2.33 19.15
C ILE A 187 -8.64 -2.72 19.52
N LEU A 188 -7.68 -2.15 18.77
CA LEU A 188 -6.26 -2.39 18.93
C LEU A 188 -5.59 -1.18 19.58
N ALA A 189 -4.85 -1.42 20.66
CA ALA A 189 -3.92 -0.44 21.21
C ALA A 189 -2.56 -0.60 20.54
N GLU A 190 -1.95 0.52 20.18
CA GLU A 190 -0.63 0.55 19.56
C GLU A 190 0.25 1.61 20.21
N ALA A 191 1.48 1.24 20.58
CA ALA A 191 2.41 2.19 21.15
C ALA A 191 2.90 3.21 20.14
N PHE A 192 3.06 4.45 20.56
CA PHE A 192 3.88 5.40 19.82
C PHE A 192 5.35 5.03 20.03
N VAL A 193 5.99 4.64 18.95
CA VAL A 193 7.40 4.28 18.97
C VAL A 193 8.24 5.54 18.83
N PRO A 194 9.13 5.84 19.78
CA PRO A 194 10.10 6.92 19.59
C PRO A 194 11.10 6.51 18.50
N PHE A 195 10.97 7.11 17.34
CA PHE A 195 11.79 6.79 16.18
C PHE A 195 12.67 7.96 15.78
N THR A 196 13.79 7.66 15.14
CA THR A 196 14.65 8.64 14.51
C THR A 196 14.28 8.88 13.06
N LYS A 197 13.79 7.85 12.38
CA LYS A 197 13.36 7.92 10.99
C LYS A 197 12.21 6.96 10.72
N GLU A 198 11.34 7.37 9.81
CA GLU A 198 10.37 6.47 9.17
C GLU A 198 10.96 5.98 7.85
N LEU A 199 10.87 4.70 7.63
CA LEU A 199 11.44 4.03 6.45
C LEU A 199 10.33 3.32 5.67
N ALA A 200 10.56 3.15 4.37
CA ALA A 200 9.68 2.34 3.53
C ALA A 200 10.51 1.52 2.55
N VAL A 201 10.02 0.32 2.24
CA VAL A 201 10.62 -0.57 1.26
C VAL A 201 9.50 -1.16 0.40
N GLN A 202 9.66 -1.07 -0.92
CA GLN A 202 8.77 -1.73 -1.87
C GLN A 202 9.39 -3.06 -2.29
N VAL A 203 8.56 -4.08 -2.44
CA VAL A 203 8.96 -5.42 -2.87
C VAL A 203 7.99 -5.88 -3.95
N ALA A 204 8.51 -6.34 -5.07
CA ALA A 204 7.71 -7.02 -6.09
C ALA A 204 8.04 -8.50 -6.07
N ARG A 205 7.02 -9.34 -6.18
CA ARG A 205 7.17 -10.80 -6.10
C ARG A 205 6.16 -11.49 -6.99
N ASN A 206 6.61 -12.53 -7.65
CA ASN A 206 5.76 -13.51 -8.32
C ASN A 206 6.48 -14.86 -8.42
N GLU A 207 5.97 -15.78 -9.22
CA GLU A 207 6.56 -17.11 -9.41
C GLU A 207 7.96 -17.09 -10.06
N THR A 208 8.37 -15.98 -10.70
CA THR A 208 9.71 -15.86 -11.29
C THR A 208 10.75 -15.41 -10.29
N GLY A 209 10.34 -14.84 -9.16
CA GLY A 209 11.28 -14.39 -8.14
C GLY A 209 10.76 -13.20 -7.33
N THR A 210 11.70 -12.59 -6.61
CA THR A 210 11.46 -11.43 -5.75
C THR A 210 12.50 -10.36 -6.03
N VAL A 211 12.08 -9.11 -6.17
CA VAL A 211 12.99 -7.96 -6.25
C VAL A 211 12.61 -6.94 -5.19
N VAL A 212 13.62 -6.35 -4.57
CA VAL A 212 13.45 -5.38 -3.49
C VAL A 212 14.04 -4.04 -3.89
N TYR A 213 13.27 -2.98 -3.68
CA TYR A 213 13.71 -1.61 -3.94
C TYR A 213 14.62 -1.11 -2.81
N PRO A 214 15.36 -0.01 -3.04
CA PRO A 214 16.11 0.62 -1.96
C PRO A 214 15.22 0.96 -0.78
N CYS A 215 15.78 0.93 0.43
CA CYS A 215 15.12 1.49 1.60
C CYS A 215 15.12 3.01 1.47
N CYS A 216 13.97 3.64 1.55
CA CYS A 216 13.83 5.08 1.50
C CYS A 216 13.38 5.64 2.86
N GLU A 217 13.67 6.91 3.09
CA GLU A 217 13.11 7.67 4.21
C GLU A 217 11.83 8.37 3.76
N THR A 218 10.78 8.28 4.58
CA THR A 218 9.55 9.05 4.38
C THR A 218 9.47 10.13 5.45
N VAL A 219 9.16 11.37 5.02
CA VAL A 219 8.99 12.50 5.91
C VAL A 219 7.51 12.85 5.97
N GLN A 220 6.96 12.79 7.17
CA GLN A 220 5.54 13.05 7.42
C GLN A 220 5.35 14.41 8.08
N GLU A 221 4.34 15.15 7.65
CA GLU A 221 3.85 16.36 8.32
C GLU A 221 2.32 16.26 8.41
N ASN A 222 1.78 16.38 9.62
CA ASN A 222 0.33 16.24 9.85
C ASN A 222 -0.28 14.99 9.23
N HIS A 223 0.42 13.84 9.38
CA HIS A 223 0.03 12.53 8.86
C HIS A 223 0.02 12.42 7.33
N ILE A 224 0.65 13.38 6.64
CA ILE A 224 0.78 13.39 5.18
C ILE A 224 2.25 13.22 4.81
N CYS A 225 2.55 12.29 3.89
CA CYS A 225 3.90 12.13 3.37
C CYS A 225 4.25 13.31 2.48
N VAL A 226 5.14 14.19 2.94
CA VAL A 226 5.53 15.40 2.20
C VAL A 226 6.82 15.22 1.41
N ALA A 227 7.66 14.25 1.76
CA ALA A 227 8.89 13.97 1.04
C ALA A 227 9.31 12.52 1.18
N VAL A 228 10.05 12.04 0.18
CA VAL A 228 10.71 10.73 0.19
C VAL A 228 12.16 10.93 -0.27
N LEU A 229 13.10 10.38 0.49
CA LEU A 229 14.53 10.41 0.17
C LEU A 229 15.01 8.98 -0.10
N SER A 230 15.57 8.71 -1.26
CA SER A 230 16.10 7.40 -1.61
C SER A 230 17.53 7.49 -2.14
N PRO A 231 18.48 6.66 -1.65
CA PRO A 231 18.31 5.79 -0.50
C PRO A 231 18.15 6.59 0.80
N ALA A 232 17.60 5.97 1.83
CA ALA A 232 17.48 6.61 3.13
C ALA A 232 18.87 7.00 3.66
N PRO A 233 19.03 8.22 4.23
CA PRO A 233 20.33 8.68 4.76
C PRO A 233 20.62 8.04 6.13
N ILE A 234 20.82 6.74 6.13
CA ILE A 234 21.11 5.91 7.30
C ILE A 234 22.26 4.97 6.98
N GLU A 235 22.85 4.37 8.00
CA GLU A 235 23.90 3.37 7.81
C GLU A 235 23.42 2.21 6.96
N GLU A 236 24.29 1.69 6.10
CA GLU A 236 23.98 0.61 5.17
C GLU A 236 23.40 -0.63 5.86
N LYS A 237 23.87 -0.96 7.06
CA LYS A 237 23.34 -2.09 7.82
C LYS A 237 21.83 -1.99 8.10
N PHE A 238 21.33 -0.79 8.34
CA PHE A 238 19.91 -0.56 8.58
C PHE A 238 19.11 -0.63 7.27
N GLN A 239 19.66 -0.13 6.17
CA GLN A 239 19.05 -0.28 4.86
C GLN A 239 18.85 -1.74 4.50
N LYS A 240 19.92 -2.54 4.65
CA LYS A 240 19.88 -3.98 4.38
C LYS A 240 18.90 -4.70 5.30
N ARG A 241 18.89 -4.35 6.58
CA ARG A 241 17.98 -4.97 7.53
C ARG A 241 16.51 -4.69 7.17
N ALA A 242 16.18 -3.45 6.81
CA ALA A 242 14.81 -3.10 6.37
C ALA A 242 14.42 -3.90 5.12
N GLN A 243 15.32 -4.01 4.15
CA GLN A 243 15.07 -4.80 2.93
C GLN A 243 14.87 -6.28 3.23
N GLU A 244 15.69 -6.87 4.10
CA GLU A 244 15.55 -8.27 4.52
C GLU A 244 14.19 -8.52 5.20
N LEU A 245 13.79 -7.61 6.08
CA LEU A 245 12.49 -7.69 6.76
C LEU A 245 11.33 -7.56 5.78
N ALA A 246 11.42 -6.68 4.79
CA ALA A 246 10.40 -6.51 3.77
C ALA A 246 10.24 -7.77 2.91
N VAL A 247 11.34 -8.39 2.50
CA VAL A 247 11.31 -9.65 1.75
C VAL A 247 10.69 -10.76 2.59
N LYS A 248 11.10 -10.86 3.86
CA LYS A 248 10.53 -11.83 4.79
C LYS A 248 9.02 -11.63 4.99
N ALA A 249 8.58 -10.38 5.05
CA ALA A 249 7.16 -10.05 5.20
C ALA A 249 6.34 -10.48 3.98
N VAL A 250 6.79 -10.18 2.77
CA VAL A 250 6.05 -10.57 1.56
C VAL A 250 6.01 -12.08 1.38
N GLU A 251 7.07 -12.78 1.77
CA GLU A 251 7.09 -14.24 1.77
C GLU A 251 6.12 -14.83 2.79
N ALA A 252 6.02 -14.23 3.98
CA ALA A 252 5.13 -14.70 5.04
C ALA A 252 3.66 -14.69 4.63
N ILE A 253 3.26 -13.79 3.74
CA ILE A 253 1.89 -13.69 3.24
C ILE A 253 1.72 -14.26 1.83
N ASP A 254 2.76 -14.89 1.28
CA ASP A 254 2.78 -15.39 -0.10
C ASP A 254 2.26 -14.36 -1.11
N GLY A 255 2.75 -13.13 -0.97
CA GLY A 255 2.31 -12.01 -1.79
C GLY A 255 2.76 -12.11 -3.24
N LYS A 256 1.86 -11.83 -4.19
CA LYS A 256 2.15 -11.69 -5.61
C LYS A 256 1.68 -10.31 -6.07
N GLY A 257 2.59 -9.55 -6.67
CA GLY A 257 2.39 -8.16 -7.02
C GLY A 257 3.43 -7.27 -6.34
N ILE A 258 3.13 -5.98 -6.25
CA ILE A 258 3.94 -5.01 -5.50
C ILE A 258 3.36 -4.82 -4.10
N TYR A 259 4.24 -4.77 -3.11
CA TYR A 259 3.90 -4.48 -1.71
C TYR A 259 4.81 -3.38 -1.21
N ALA A 260 4.29 -2.55 -0.32
CA ALA A 260 5.08 -1.57 0.42
C ALA A 260 5.02 -1.89 1.90
N PHE A 261 6.16 -1.80 2.57
CA PHE A 261 6.29 -2.02 4.01
C PHE A 261 6.86 -0.78 4.66
N GLU A 262 6.18 -0.27 5.68
CA GLU A 262 6.60 0.91 6.41
C GLU A 262 7.17 0.49 7.76
N PHE A 263 8.32 1.06 8.10
CA PHE A 263 9.08 0.73 9.30
C PHE A 263 9.43 1.97 10.10
N PHE A 264 9.64 1.77 11.40
CA PHE A 264 10.29 2.75 12.26
C PHE A 264 11.70 2.30 12.58
N LEU A 265 12.67 3.21 12.44
CA LEU A 265 14.03 3.05 12.93
C LEU A 265 14.13 3.76 14.27
N THR A 266 14.41 3.02 15.35
CA THR A 266 14.51 3.56 16.70
C THR A 266 15.92 4.08 16.98
N LYS A 267 16.08 4.82 18.09
CA LYS A 267 17.39 5.30 18.56
C LYS A 267 18.35 4.16 18.85
N ASP A 268 17.82 3.03 19.31
CA ASP A 268 18.64 1.85 19.65
C ASP A 268 19.01 1.01 18.43
N GLY A 269 18.59 1.42 17.24
CA GLY A 269 18.88 0.72 16.01
C GLY A 269 17.94 -0.43 15.69
N ASP A 270 16.79 -0.52 16.36
CA ASP A 270 15.76 -1.49 16.04
C ASP A 270 14.93 -1.00 14.86
N ILE A 271 14.53 -1.94 14.02
CA ILE A 271 13.62 -1.67 12.90
C ILE A 271 12.35 -2.44 13.16
N LEU A 272 11.24 -1.71 13.31
CA LEU A 272 9.93 -2.26 13.64
C LEU A 272 8.97 -2.05 12.47
N LEU A 273 8.31 -3.11 12.04
CA LEU A 273 7.28 -3.03 11.01
C LEU A 273 6.03 -2.36 11.57
N ASN A 274 5.57 -1.32 10.89
CA ASN A 274 4.37 -0.59 11.25
C ASN A 274 3.16 -1.03 10.41
N GLU A 275 3.25 -0.89 9.09
CA GLU A 275 2.14 -1.19 8.19
C GLU A 275 2.63 -1.79 6.88
N SER A 276 1.72 -2.48 6.19
CA SER A 276 1.91 -2.96 4.83
C SER A 276 0.79 -2.46 3.91
N ALA A 277 1.11 -2.36 2.62
CA ALA A 277 0.14 -2.06 1.58
C ALA A 277 0.34 -3.03 0.42
N PRO A 278 -0.73 -3.70 -0.06
CA PRO A 278 -0.63 -4.71 -1.13
C PRO A 278 -0.79 -4.09 -2.52
N ARG A 279 -0.19 -2.95 -2.74
CA ARG A 279 -0.37 -2.13 -3.95
C ARG A 279 0.77 -1.12 -4.08
N PRO A 280 0.91 -0.46 -5.24
CA PRO A 280 1.80 0.69 -5.33
C PRO A 280 1.50 1.72 -4.23
N HIS A 281 2.53 2.33 -3.69
CA HIS A 281 2.44 3.21 -2.53
C HIS A 281 3.13 4.54 -2.78
N ASN A 282 2.68 5.61 -2.12
CA ASN A 282 3.27 6.95 -2.26
C ASN A 282 4.78 6.96 -2.05
N SER A 283 5.28 6.17 -1.10
CA SER A 283 6.72 6.05 -0.82
C SER A 283 7.52 5.48 -2.00
N GLY A 284 6.88 4.84 -2.95
CA GLY A 284 7.51 4.25 -4.14
C GLY A 284 7.34 5.07 -5.42
N HIS A 285 6.67 6.21 -5.38
CA HIS A 285 6.47 7.03 -6.59
C HIS A 285 7.79 7.57 -7.16
N TYR A 286 8.81 7.77 -6.33
CA TYR A 286 10.14 8.17 -6.78
C TYR A 286 10.74 7.18 -7.79
N THR A 287 10.30 5.93 -7.77
CA THR A 287 10.86 4.87 -8.62
C THR A 287 10.55 5.08 -10.11
N ILE A 288 9.59 5.92 -10.46
CA ILE A 288 9.23 6.20 -11.85
C ILE A 288 10.45 6.72 -12.61
N GLU A 289 11.12 7.74 -12.09
CA GLU A 289 12.35 8.28 -12.66
C GLU A 289 13.60 7.83 -11.91
N GLY A 290 13.47 7.42 -10.66
CA GLY A 290 14.59 7.12 -9.78
C GLY A 290 15.16 5.71 -9.91
N CYS A 291 14.44 4.78 -10.50
CA CYS A 291 14.87 3.39 -10.67
C CYS A 291 14.75 2.95 -12.13
N ILE A 292 15.49 1.90 -12.50
CA ILE A 292 15.41 1.31 -13.84
C ILE A 292 13.98 0.86 -14.14
N THR A 293 13.33 0.20 -13.18
CA THR A 293 11.95 -0.24 -13.31
C THR A 293 11.11 0.36 -12.17
N SER A 294 10.01 1.02 -12.51
CA SER A 294 9.14 1.62 -11.51
C SER A 294 8.35 0.56 -10.73
N GLN A 295 7.84 0.95 -9.57
CA GLN A 295 6.92 0.10 -8.81
C GLN A 295 5.66 -0.26 -9.61
N PHE A 296 5.21 0.63 -10.47
CA PHE A 296 4.02 0.40 -11.30
C PHE A 296 4.28 -0.63 -12.39
N GLU A 297 5.41 -0.52 -13.08
CA GLU A 297 5.80 -1.51 -14.08
C GLU A 297 6.02 -2.88 -13.45
N ASN A 298 6.72 -2.95 -12.31
CA ASN A 298 6.93 -4.22 -11.61
C ASN A 298 5.64 -4.80 -11.05
N HIS A 299 4.67 -3.96 -10.68
CA HIS A 299 3.35 -4.46 -10.29
C HIS A 299 2.66 -5.16 -11.46
N VAL A 300 2.61 -4.51 -12.62
CA VAL A 300 2.02 -5.10 -13.83
C VAL A 300 2.75 -6.39 -14.22
N ARG A 301 4.09 -6.37 -14.24
CA ARG A 301 4.87 -7.59 -14.53
C ARG A 301 4.57 -8.70 -13.53
N ALA A 302 4.51 -8.37 -12.24
CA ALA A 302 4.28 -9.36 -11.20
C ALA A 302 2.92 -10.03 -11.35
N VAL A 303 1.84 -9.27 -11.50
CA VAL A 303 0.49 -9.84 -11.62
C VAL A 303 0.28 -10.62 -12.91
N LEU A 304 1.03 -10.33 -13.96
CA LEU A 304 0.99 -11.03 -15.23
C LEU A 304 1.92 -12.26 -15.29
N GLY A 305 2.67 -12.54 -14.23
CA GLY A 305 3.61 -13.66 -14.24
C GLY A 305 4.85 -13.42 -15.08
N LEU A 306 5.18 -12.18 -15.41
CA LEU A 306 6.36 -11.82 -16.19
C LEU A 306 7.61 -11.71 -15.33
N PRO A 307 8.81 -11.83 -15.92
CA PRO A 307 10.06 -11.56 -15.20
C PRO A 307 10.07 -10.15 -14.64
N LEU A 308 10.54 -10.00 -13.40
CA LEU A 308 10.59 -8.71 -12.74
C LEU A 308 11.78 -7.88 -13.21
N GLY A 309 11.59 -6.56 -13.28
CA GLY A 309 12.61 -5.62 -13.72
C GLY A 309 13.53 -5.18 -12.58
N SER A 310 14.70 -4.67 -12.95
CA SER A 310 15.71 -4.19 -12.00
C SER A 310 15.17 -3.05 -11.13
N THR A 311 15.40 -3.16 -9.83
CA THR A 311 15.06 -2.13 -8.84
C THR A 311 16.21 -1.15 -8.60
N LYS A 312 17.30 -1.29 -9.36
CA LYS A 312 18.48 -0.45 -9.21
C LYS A 312 18.15 1.01 -9.48
N MET A 313 18.67 1.91 -8.65
CA MET A 313 18.51 3.34 -8.86
C MET A 313 19.28 3.81 -10.09
N SER A 314 18.68 4.72 -10.84
CA SER A 314 19.26 5.32 -12.04
C SER A 314 20.20 6.50 -11.72
N SER A 315 20.23 6.94 -10.46
CA SER A 315 21.12 7.98 -9.96
C SER A 315 21.52 7.67 -8.51
N PRO A 316 22.58 8.28 -7.96
CA PRO A 316 23.02 8.01 -6.58
C PRO A 316 22.00 8.35 -5.51
N ALA A 317 21.15 9.35 -5.75
CA ALA A 317 20.11 9.78 -4.83
C ALA A 317 18.95 10.41 -5.57
N VAL A 318 17.76 10.27 -5.01
CA VAL A 318 16.52 10.87 -5.52
C VAL A 318 15.71 11.42 -4.35
N ALA A 319 15.13 12.58 -4.54
CA ALA A 319 14.16 13.15 -3.61
C ALA A 319 12.83 13.35 -4.34
N MET A 320 11.74 12.92 -3.71
CA MET A 320 10.38 13.22 -4.14
C MET A 320 9.79 14.20 -3.13
N ILE A 321 9.21 15.28 -3.63
CA ILE A 321 8.52 16.25 -2.78
C ILE A 321 7.07 16.33 -3.26
N ASN A 322 6.15 16.21 -2.32
CA ASN A 322 4.73 16.31 -2.61
C ASN A 322 4.29 17.76 -2.52
N LEU A 323 3.95 18.36 -3.66
CA LEU A 323 3.45 19.74 -3.73
C LEU A 323 1.94 19.69 -3.47
N LEU A 324 1.56 20.00 -2.24
CA LEU A 324 0.16 20.06 -1.84
C LEU A 324 -0.42 21.44 -2.14
N GLY A 325 -1.66 21.45 -2.64
CA GLY A 325 -2.44 22.69 -2.72
C GLY A 325 -2.74 23.21 -1.31
N THR A 326 -2.77 24.55 -1.15
CA THR A 326 -3.17 25.21 0.09
C THR A 326 -4.69 25.41 0.12
N HIS A 327 -5.31 25.24 1.30
CA HIS A 327 -6.76 25.52 1.51
C HIS A 327 -7.70 24.80 0.54
N ASN A 328 -7.45 23.51 0.27
CA ASN A 328 -8.23 22.70 -0.68
C ASN A 328 -8.21 23.21 -2.13
N ARG A 329 -7.22 24.01 -2.47
CA ARG A 329 -7.00 24.47 -3.85
C ARG A 329 -5.93 23.61 -4.52
N PRO A 330 -6.03 23.36 -5.84
CA PRO A 330 -4.95 22.72 -6.58
C PRO A 330 -3.64 23.50 -6.45
N ALA A 331 -2.50 22.82 -6.64
CA ALA A 331 -1.20 23.48 -6.71
C ALA A 331 -1.24 24.60 -7.78
N GLU A 332 -0.72 25.78 -7.44
CA GLU A 332 -0.70 26.91 -8.36
C GLU A 332 0.20 26.64 -9.56
N THR A 333 -0.18 27.20 -10.72
CA THR A 333 0.57 27.08 -11.98
C THR A 333 2.03 27.49 -11.83
N ASP A 334 2.33 28.51 -11.01
CA ASP A 334 3.70 28.97 -10.78
C ASP A 334 4.59 27.90 -10.14
N HIS A 335 4.05 27.10 -9.21
CA HIS A 335 4.78 26.00 -8.60
C HIS A 335 5.06 24.87 -9.61
N ILE A 336 4.11 24.62 -10.50
CA ILE A 336 4.26 23.63 -11.58
C ILE A 336 5.38 24.08 -12.53
N GLN A 337 5.37 25.34 -12.95
CA GLN A 337 6.39 25.87 -13.84
C GLN A 337 7.79 25.83 -13.22
N LYS A 338 7.92 26.18 -11.93
CA LYS A 338 9.19 26.09 -11.21
C LYS A 338 9.71 24.66 -11.13
N ALA A 339 8.84 23.70 -10.83
CA ALA A 339 9.21 22.29 -10.77
C ALA A 339 9.72 21.79 -12.12
N LEU A 340 9.02 22.13 -13.22
CA LEU A 340 9.40 21.71 -14.57
C LEU A 340 10.66 22.41 -15.07
N SER A 341 10.97 23.60 -14.58
CA SER A 341 12.18 24.33 -14.98
C SER A 341 13.44 23.86 -14.28
N THR A 342 13.31 23.02 -13.24
CA THR A 342 14.45 22.44 -12.54
C THR A 342 15.08 21.33 -13.38
N GLU A 343 16.40 21.40 -13.59
CA GLU A 343 17.13 20.35 -14.30
C GLU A 343 16.96 19.01 -13.55
N ASN A 344 16.66 17.93 -14.29
CA ASN A 344 16.33 16.61 -13.73
C ASN A 344 15.08 16.59 -12.84
N GLY A 345 14.26 17.65 -12.90
CA GLY A 345 12.98 17.68 -12.23
C GLY A 345 11.89 17.04 -13.08
N HIS A 346 11.03 16.27 -12.45
CA HIS A 346 9.87 15.62 -13.05
C HIS A 346 8.63 15.95 -12.24
N LEU A 347 7.51 16.10 -12.94
CA LEU A 347 6.23 16.45 -12.30
C LEU A 347 5.18 15.40 -12.65
N HIS A 348 4.49 14.93 -11.61
CA HIS A 348 3.31 14.09 -11.75
C HIS A 348 2.13 14.82 -11.11
N VAL A 349 1.05 14.97 -11.86
CA VAL A 349 -0.15 15.67 -11.38
C VAL A 349 -1.23 14.65 -11.04
N TYR A 350 -1.70 14.74 -9.80
CA TYR A 350 -2.79 13.92 -9.29
C TYR A 350 -4.01 14.83 -9.13
N GLY A 351 -5.08 14.52 -9.87
CA GLY A 351 -6.32 15.28 -9.87
C GLY A 351 -7.26 14.91 -8.74
#